data_8fa4a63cc59720973e74dacd98a57920
#
_entry.id   8fa4a63cc59720973e74dacd98a57920
#
_cell.length_a   1.000
_cell.length_b   1.000
_cell.length_c   1.000
_cell.angle_alpha   90.00
_cell.angle_beta   90.00
_cell.angle_gamma   90.00
#
_symmetry.space_group_name_H-M   'P 1'
#
loop_
_entity.id
_entity.type
_entity.pdbx_description
1 polymer ?
#
loop_
_entity_poly.entity_id
_entity_poly.type
_entity_poly.pdbx_seq_one_letter_code
_entity_poly.pdbx_strand_id
1 'polypeptide(L)'
;MLFDGALRFMTAAEIGFQEENFARRNEQIHNNILRAQAIITELQATLNMEVGGEFSENLYRLYDFMQNQLSQANREKNIEKIKVVVGF
;
A
#
# COMPACT_ATOMS: atom_id res chain seq x y z
N MET A 1 1.88 -3.20 -14.95
CA MET A 1 2.82 -2.27 -14.29
C MET A 1 2.80 -2.48 -12.79
N LEU A 2 3.89 -2.17 -12.11
CA LEU A 2 4.00 -2.38 -10.66
C LEU A 2 2.95 -1.61 -9.87
N PHE A 3 2.68 -0.36 -10.27
CA PHE A 3 1.68 0.46 -9.58
C PHE A 3 0.29 -0.18 -9.66
N ASP A 4 -0.07 -0.72 -10.82
CA ASP A 4 -1.36 -1.40 -10.99
C ASP A 4 -1.45 -2.65 -10.11
N GLY A 5 -0.32 -3.38 -9.96
CA GLY A 5 -0.25 -4.52 -9.06
C GLY A 5 -0.48 -4.13 -7.61
N ALA A 6 0.16 -3.03 -7.15
CA ALA A 6 -0.02 -2.53 -5.80
C ALA A 6 -1.47 -2.13 -5.56
N LEU A 7 -2.07 -1.42 -6.52
CA LEU A 7 -3.47 -1.01 -6.43
C LEU A 7 -4.40 -2.20 -6.34
N ARG A 8 -4.12 -3.25 -7.11
CA ARG A 8 -4.92 -4.48 -7.08
C ARG A 8 -4.86 -5.15 -5.72
N PHE A 9 -3.67 -5.24 -5.11
CA PHE A 9 -3.54 -5.83 -3.78
C PHE A 9 -4.21 -4.97 -2.70
N MET A 10 -4.14 -3.64 -2.81
CA MET A 10 -4.85 -2.76 -1.89
C MET A 10 -6.36 -2.91 -2.01
N THR A 11 -6.88 -3.03 -3.22
CA THR A 11 -8.30 -3.28 -3.46
C THR A 11 -8.71 -4.64 -2.90
N ALA A 12 -7.87 -5.66 -3.07
CA ALA A 12 -8.12 -6.98 -2.49
C ALA A 12 -8.16 -6.91 -0.96
N ALA A 13 -7.31 -6.08 -0.34
CA ALA A 13 -7.33 -5.88 1.10
C ALA A 13 -8.64 -5.22 1.56
N GLU A 14 -9.14 -4.23 0.80
CA GLU A 14 -10.44 -3.62 1.09
C GLU A 14 -11.56 -4.66 1.04
N ILE A 15 -11.55 -5.51 0.02
CA ILE A 15 -12.55 -6.58 -0.12
C ILE A 15 -12.44 -7.55 1.06
N GLY A 16 -11.21 -7.80 1.53
CA GLY A 16 -10.98 -8.68 2.68
C GLY A 16 -11.69 -8.25 3.94
N PHE A 17 -11.98 -6.95 4.11
CA PHE A 17 -12.74 -6.47 5.26
C PHE A 17 -14.19 -6.94 5.26
N GLN A 18 -14.69 -7.44 4.13
CA GLN A 18 -16.04 -7.96 4.01
C GLN A 18 -16.16 -9.45 4.34
N GLU A 19 -15.03 -10.12 4.56
CA GLU A 19 -15.01 -11.54 4.92
C GLU A 19 -15.59 -11.74 6.31
N GLU A 20 -16.56 -12.62 6.43
CA GLU A 20 -17.24 -12.89 7.69
C GLU A 20 -16.39 -13.67 8.70
N ASN A 21 -15.54 -14.57 8.20
CA ASN A 21 -14.66 -15.35 9.06
C ASN A 21 -13.52 -14.46 9.54
N PHE A 22 -13.42 -14.26 10.86
CA PHE A 22 -12.45 -13.35 11.46
C PHE A 22 -11.00 -13.71 11.09
N ALA A 23 -10.65 -14.99 11.17
CA ALA A 23 -9.27 -15.43 10.87
C ALA A 23 -8.93 -15.23 9.40
N ARG A 24 -9.86 -15.60 8.49
CA ARG A 24 -9.66 -15.41 7.06
C ARG A 24 -9.59 -13.94 6.69
N ARG A 25 -10.44 -13.13 7.31
CA ARG A 25 -10.44 -11.69 7.07
C ARG A 25 -9.09 -11.08 7.41
N ASN A 26 -8.58 -11.37 8.60
CA ASN A 26 -7.29 -10.82 9.03
C ASN A 26 -6.14 -11.31 8.16
N GLU A 27 -6.16 -12.57 7.77
CA GLU A 27 -5.14 -13.14 6.90
C GLU A 27 -5.15 -12.48 5.52
N GLN A 28 -6.32 -12.32 4.91
CA GLN A 28 -6.44 -11.68 3.60
C GLN A 28 -5.98 -10.24 3.63
N ILE A 29 -6.40 -9.49 4.64
CA ILE A 29 -6.01 -8.08 4.79
C ILE A 29 -4.49 -8.00 4.96
N HIS A 30 -3.93 -8.77 5.87
CA HIS A 30 -2.50 -8.76 6.15
C HIS A 30 -1.67 -9.11 4.91
N ASN A 31 -2.00 -10.22 4.25
CA ASN A 31 -1.23 -10.69 3.10
C ASN A 31 -1.29 -9.72 1.93
N ASN A 32 -2.47 -9.16 1.65
CA ASN A 32 -2.60 -8.22 0.53
C ASN A 32 -1.90 -6.89 0.81
N ILE A 33 -1.95 -6.40 2.05
CA ILE A 33 -1.23 -5.19 2.42
C ILE A 33 0.28 -5.40 2.29
N LEU A 34 0.80 -6.53 2.77
CA LEU A 34 2.24 -6.82 2.66
C LEU A 34 2.69 -6.89 1.20
N ARG A 35 1.89 -7.47 0.32
CA ARG A 35 2.21 -7.54 -1.11
C ARG A 35 2.20 -6.15 -1.74
N ALA A 36 1.23 -5.32 -1.39
CA ALA A 36 1.18 -3.94 -1.87
C ALA A 36 2.41 -3.16 -1.41
N GLN A 37 2.78 -3.31 -0.14
CA GLN A 37 3.96 -2.64 0.42
C GLN A 37 5.25 -3.08 -0.26
N ALA A 38 5.37 -4.37 -0.60
CA ALA A 38 6.54 -4.89 -1.31
C ALA A 38 6.68 -4.22 -2.68
N ILE A 39 5.57 -4.05 -3.40
CA ILE A 39 5.58 -3.38 -4.71
C ILE A 39 5.94 -1.90 -4.56
N ILE A 40 5.37 -1.22 -3.57
CA ILE A 40 5.69 0.19 -3.32
C ILE A 40 7.17 0.35 -2.98
N THR A 41 7.75 -0.57 -2.20
CA THR A 41 9.18 -0.57 -1.90
C THR A 41 10.02 -0.67 -3.17
N GLU A 42 9.62 -1.54 -4.12
CA GLU A 42 10.29 -1.62 -5.41
C GLU A 42 10.18 -0.32 -6.20
N LEU A 43 9.01 0.31 -6.19
CA LEU A 43 8.82 1.59 -6.87
C LEU A 43 9.72 2.67 -6.27
N GLN A 44 9.84 2.71 -4.95
CA GLN A 44 10.76 3.65 -4.29
C GLN A 44 12.21 3.39 -4.70
N ALA A 45 12.60 2.12 -4.79
CA ALA A 45 13.96 1.74 -5.15
C ALA A 45 14.34 2.14 -6.57
N THR A 46 13.35 2.28 -7.47
CA THR A 46 13.61 2.67 -8.86
C THR A 46 13.73 4.17 -9.05
N LEU A 47 13.43 4.98 -8.04
CA LEU A 47 13.53 6.44 -8.16
C LEU A 47 15.00 6.87 -8.20
N ASN A 48 15.32 7.69 -9.20
CA ASN A 48 16.67 8.23 -9.34
C ASN A 48 16.72 9.60 -8.66
N MET A 49 17.19 9.63 -7.42
CA MET A 49 17.22 10.85 -6.60
C MET A 49 18.22 11.88 -7.12
N GLU A 50 19.26 11.43 -7.82
CA GLU A 50 20.28 12.34 -8.36
C GLU A 50 19.77 13.08 -9.59
N VAL A 51 19.14 12.36 -10.52
CA VAL A 51 18.67 12.94 -11.79
C VAL A 51 17.27 13.53 -11.64
N GLY A 52 16.39 12.85 -10.92
CA GLY A 52 15.01 13.29 -10.72
C GLY A 52 14.87 14.50 -9.81
N GLY A 53 15.86 14.76 -8.95
CA GLY A 53 15.87 15.92 -8.07
C GLY A 53 14.64 16.01 -7.19
N GLU A 54 14.04 17.20 -7.17
CA GLU A 54 12.88 17.48 -6.35
C GLU A 54 11.66 16.60 -6.68
N PHE A 55 11.47 16.30 -7.95
CA PHE A 55 10.36 15.45 -8.37
C PHE A 55 10.47 14.04 -7.76
N SER A 56 11.66 13.43 -7.87
CA SER A 56 11.88 12.09 -7.31
C SER A 56 11.76 12.10 -5.78
N GLU A 57 12.27 13.16 -5.14
CA GLU A 57 12.18 13.30 -3.70
C GLU A 57 10.73 13.41 -3.24
N ASN A 58 9.93 14.22 -3.93
CA ASN A 58 8.51 14.37 -3.59
C ASN A 58 7.76 13.06 -3.79
N LEU A 59 8.05 12.34 -4.86
CA LEU A 59 7.41 11.06 -5.13
C LEU A 59 7.83 10.01 -4.10
N TYR A 60 9.09 10.01 -3.68
CA TYR A 60 9.57 9.13 -2.63
C TYR A 60 8.81 9.37 -1.32
N ARG A 61 8.63 10.64 -0.96
CA ARG A 61 7.87 11.01 0.25
C ARG A 61 6.43 10.57 0.17
N LEU A 62 5.82 10.66 -1.01
CA LEU A 62 4.45 10.19 -1.22
C LEU A 62 4.35 8.68 -1.00
N TYR A 63 5.28 7.92 -1.58
CA TYR A 63 5.31 6.47 -1.37
C TYR A 63 5.55 6.12 0.10
N ASP A 64 6.40 6.88 0.78
CA ASP A 64 6.66 6.68 2.20
C ASP A 64 5.41 6.91 3.04
N PHE A 65 4.65 7.95 2.72
CA PHE A 65 3.35 8.20 3.34
C PHE A 65 2.39 7.04 3.10
N MET A 66 2.32 6.52 1.87
CA MET A 66 1.48 5.38 1.54
C MET A 66 1.88 4.15 2.36
N GLN A 67 3.18 3.89 2.50
CA GLN A 67 3.68 2.79 3.32
C GLN A 67 3.24 2.92 4.77
N ASN A 68 3.34 4.13 5.34
CA ASN A 68 2.93 4.39 6.70
C ASN A 68 1.44 4.14 6.90
N GLN A 69 0.61 4.60 5.95
CA GLN A 69 -0.83 4.38 6.02
C GLN A 69 -1.19 2.90 5.94
N LEU A 70 -0.51 2.16 5.05
CA LEU A 70 -0.74 0.72 4.92
C LEU A 70 -0.29 -0.05 6.16
N SER A 71 0.83 0.33 6.76
CA SER A 71 1.30 -0.30 8.01
C SER A 71 0.30 -0.09 9.14
N GLN A 72 -0.23 1.14 9.26
CA GLN A 72 -1.23 1.45 10.28
C GLN A 72 -2.54 0.72 10.00
N ALA A 73 -2.96 0.66 8.73
CA ALA A 73 -4.18 -0.05 8.34
C ALA A 73 -4.08 -1.53 8.70
N ASN A 74 -2.93 -2.14 8.47
CA ASN A 74 -2.70 -3.55 8.79
C ASN A 74 -2.72 -3.79 10.31
N ARG A 75 -2.02 -2.94 11.06
CA ARG A 75 -1.94 -3.06 12.52
C ARG A 75 -3.29 -2.84 13.19
N GLU A 76 -4.02 -1.82 12.74
CA GLU A 76 -5.30 -1.42 13.32
C GLU A 76 -6.50 -2.08 12.63
N LYS A 77 -6.28 -2.71 11.47
CA LYS A 77 -7.34 -3.23 10.60
C LYS A 77 -8.37 -2.14 10.27
N ASN A 78 -7.86 -0.99 9.85
CA ASN A 78 -8.65 0.21 9.55
C ASN A 78 -8.75 0.41 8.04
N ILE A 79 -9.92 0.11 7.47
CA ILE A 79 -10.16 0.20 6.03
C ILE A 79 -10.04 1.63 5.49
N GLU A 80 -10.35 2.63 6.32
CA GLU A 80 -10.29 4.03 5.88
C GLU A 80 -8.87 4.45 5.47
N LYS A 81 -7.86 3.92 6.14
CA LYS A 81 -6.47 4.21 5.81
C LYS A 81 -6.06 3.60 4.48
N ILE A 82 -6.64 2.44 4.12
CA ILE A 82 -6.41 1.84 2.81
C ILE A 82 -7.08 2.70 1.73
N LYS A 83 -8.29 3.17 1.97
CA LYS A 83 -9.02 4.04 1.03
C LYS A 83 -8.26 5.33 0.75
N VAL A 84 -7.59 5.90 1.75
CA VAL A 84 -6.76 7.08 1.57
C VAL A 84 -5.65 6.81 0.55
N VAL A 85 -4.98 5.66 0.67
CA VAL A 85 -3.90 5.28 -0.23
C VAL A 85 -4.42 5.01 -1.64
N VAL A 86 -5.53 4.28 -1.75
CA VAL A 86 -6.15 3.96 -3.05
C VAL A 86 -6.59 5.22 -3.78
N GLY A 87 -7.00 6.25 -3.03
CA GLY A 87 -7.43 7.52 -3.61
C GLY A 87 -6.31 8.34 -4.26
N PHE A 88 -5.07 7.99 -4.01
CA PHE A 88 -3.95 8.62 -4.70
C PHE A 88 -3.81 8.05 -6.11
#